data_17747f7cffccac08a36bb14d62048d45
#
_entry.id   17747f7cffccac08a36bb14d62048d45
#
_cell.length_a   1.000
_cell.length_b   1.000
_cell.length_c   1.000
_cell.angle_alpha   90.00
_cell.angle_beta   90.00
_cell.angle_gamma   90.00
#
_symmetry.space_group_name_H-M   'P 1'
#
loop_
_entity.id
_entity.type
_entity.pdbx_description
1 polymer ?
#
loop_
_entity_poly.entity_id
_entity_poly.type
_entity_poly.pdbx_seq_one_letter_code
_entity_poly.pdbx_strand_id
1 'polypeptide(L)'
;IEFNAIDLAWDAVYRFRGMPAQFYADWVSVANDEARHFVMLRKRLNAFGRDYGDCDAHNGLWEMAEKTAHSGLERMALVPRVLEARGLDVTPAMIVKLRQLDDDATAEILETILREEIGHVAAGSRWFRWYCDREGVESGPTFRHLLAEYGRGVLYGPFNLDARSAAGFSDEELASLQSTVAELL
;
A
#
# COMPACT_ATOMS: atom_id res chain seq x y z
N ILE A 1 -0.34 -10.02 -5.03
CA ILE A 1 -0.28 -8.92 -4.06
C ILE A 1 -1.59 -8.91 -3.25
N GLU A 2 -2.75 -8.80 -3.86
CA GLU A 2 -4.06 -8.66 -3.18
C GLU A 2 -4.37 -9.79 -2.19
N PHE A 3 -3.99 -11.04 -2.48
CA PHE A 3 -4.17 -12.13 -1.52
C PHE A 3 -3.38 -11.87 -0.23
N ASN A 4 -2.13 -11.42 -0.35
CA ASN A 4 -1.33 -11.02 0.82
C ASN A 4 -1.93 -9.78 1.51
N ALA A 5 -2.48 -8.82 0.76
CA ALA A 5 -3.10 -7.62 1.33
C ALA A 5 -4.35 -7.95 2.17
N ILE A 6 -5.16 -8.95 1.75
CA ILE A 6 -6.26 -9.48 2.58
C ILE A 6 -5.71 -9.97 3.93
N ASP A 7 -4.69 -10.82 3.90
CA ASP A 7 -4.11 -11.40 5.11
C ASP A 7 -3.45 -10.33 5.99
N LEU A 8 -2.80 -9.32 5.38
CA LEU A 8 -2.16 -8.22 6.10
C LEU A 8 -3.18 -7.30 6.78
N ALA A 9 -4.31 -7.02 6.14
CA ALA A 9 -5.39 -6.27 6.76
C ALA A 9 -5.97 -7.02 7.98
N TRP A 10 -6.14 -8.33 7.87
CA TRP A 10 -6.54 -9.17 9.01
C TRP A 10 -5.45 -9.30 10.08
N ASP A 11 -4.17 -9.37 9.70
CA ASP A 11 -3.05 -9.35 10.64
C ASP A 11 -3.04 -8.04 11.45
N ALA A 12 -3.32 -6.90 10.82
CA ALA A 12 -3.43 -5.62 11.52
C ALA A 12 -4.54 -5.66 12.58
N VAL A 13 -5.72 -6.18 12.25
CA VAL A 13 -6.85 -6.36 13.18
C VAL A 13 -6.50 -7.31 14.32
N TYR A 14 -5.83 -8.40 14.03
CA TYR A 14 -5.47 -9.42 15.00
C TYR A 14 -4.33 -8.98 15.93
N ARG A 15 -3.29 -8.36 15.35
CA ARG A 15 -2.02 -8.05 16.03
C ARG A 15 -2.11 -6.82 16.91
N PHE A 16 -2.67 -5.73 16.41
CA PHE A 16 -2.67 -4.46 17.12
C PHE A 16 -3.92 -4.32 17.98
N ARG A 17 -3.79 -4.74 19.26
CA ARG A 17 -4.88 -4.74 20.24
C ARG A 17 -5.02 -3.40 20.96
N GLY A 18 -6.23 -3.12 21.47
CA GLY A 18 -6.49 -1.89 22.21
C GLY A 18 -6.58 -0.62 21.36
N MET A 19 -6.77 -0.78 20.07
CA MET A 19 -7.00 0.32 19.15
C MET A 19 -8.45 0.82 19.21
N PRO A 20 -8.72 2.07 18.80
CA PRO A 20 -10.09 2.55 18.64
C PRO A 20 -10.90 1.65 17.69
N ALA A 21 -12.22 1.56 17.92
CA ALA A 21 -13.10 0.72 17.09
C ALA A 21 -13.01 1.05 15.58
N GLN A 22 -12.75 2.30 15.24
CA GLN A 22 -12.58 2.74 13.86
C GLN A 22 -11.36 2.09 13.19
N PHE A 23 -10.28 1.79 13.92
CA PHE A 23 -9.13 1.06 13.38
C PHE A 23 -9.55 -0.30 12.82
N TYR A 24 -10.30 -1.05 13.60
CA TYR A 24 -10.77 -2.36 13.18
C TYR A 24 -11.75 -2.27 12.02
N ALA A 25 -12.65 -1.28 12.04
CA ALA A 25 -13.61 -1.06 10.95
C ALA A 25 -12.88 -0.71 9.63
N ASP A 26 -11.87 0.17 9.69
CA ASP A 26 -11.08 0.55 8.51
C ASP A 26 -10.36 -0.68 7.90
N TRP A 27 -9.65 -1.47 8.72
CA TRP A 27 -8.91 -2.63 8.20
C TRP A 27 -9.81 -3.78 7.75
N VAL A 28 -10.97 -3.97 8.36
CA VAL A 28 -12.00 -4.91 7.86
C VAL A 28 -12.54 -4.45 6.50
N SER A 29 -12.74 -3.14 6.31
CA SER A 29 -13.15 -2.58 5.01
C SER A 29 -12.08 -2.82 3.96
N VAL A 30 -10.81 -2.53 4.27
CA VAL A 30 -9.66 -2.82 3.38
C VAL A 30 -9.64 -4.31 3.02
N ALA A 31 -9.72 -5.22 3.98
CA ALA A 31 -9.73 -6.66 3.70
C ALA A 31 -10.86 -7.09 2.76
N ASN A 32 -12.04 -6.48 2.88
CA ASN A 32 -13.17 -6.74 2.00
C ASN A 32 -12.92 -6.23 0.57
N ASP A 33 -12.33 -5.06 0.43
CA ASP A 33 -11.98 -4.50 -0.89
C ASP A 33 -10.90 -5.34 -1.56
N GLU A 34 -9.83 -5.72 -0.84
CA GLU A 34 -8.77 -6.58 -1.33
C GLU A 34 -9.27 -7.98 -1.76
N ALA A 35 -10.26 -8.52 -1.03
CA ALA A 35 -10.90 -9.78 -1.45
C ALA A 35 -11.64 -9.62 -2.79
N ARG A 36 -12.29 -8.47 -3.05
CA ARG A 36 -12.90 -8.17 -4.34
C ARG A 36 -11.85 -7.99 -5.44
N HIS A 37 -10.76 -7.26 -5.15
CA HIS A 37 -9.63 -7.08 -6.07
C HIS A 37 -9.04 -8.43 -6.48
N PHE A 38 -8.76 -9.29 -5.52
CA PHE A 38 -8.28 -10.64 -5.77
C PHE A 38 -9.21 -11.43 -6.67
N VAL A 39 -10.52 -11.40 -6.40
CA VAL A 39 -11.50 -12.12 -7.21
C VAL A 39 -11.57 -11.56 -8.65
N MET A 40 -11.51 -10.25 -8.83
CA MET A 40 -11.50 -9.62 -10.16
C MET A 40 -10.27 -10.04 -10.96
N LEU A 41 -9.07 -9.94 -10.37
CA LEU A 41 -7.81 -10.33 -11.01
C LEU A 41 -7.74 -11.83 -11.27
N ARG A 42 -8.19 -12.67 -10.33
CA ARG A 42 -8.22 -14.12 -10.54
C ARG A 42 -9.16 -14.50 -11.69
N LYS A 43 -10.35 -13.90 -11.79
CA LYS A 43 -11.27 -14.11 -12.93
C LYS A 43 -10.61 -13.71 -14.25
N ARG A 44 -9.87 -12.59 -14.25
CA ARG A 44 -9.15 -12.13 -15.44
C ARG A 44 -8.04 -13.10 -15.83
N LEU A 45 -7.28 -13.60 -14.86
CA LEU A 45 -6.23 -14.60 -15.07
C LEU A 45 -6.79 -15.90 -15.64
N ASN A 46 -7.95 -16.35 -15.13
CA ASN A 46 -8.64 -17.53 -15.66
C ASN A 46 -9.08 -17.36 -17.13
N ALA A 47 -9.42 -16.15 -17.57
CA ALA A 47 -9.73 -15.87 -18.97
C ALA A 47 -8.50 -16.08 -19.89
N PHE A 48 -7.29 -16.05 -19.34
CA PHE A 48 -6.05 -16.40 -20.04
C PHE A 48 -5.66 -17.89 -19.89
N GLY A 49 -6.52 -18.70 -19.30
CA GLY A 49 -6.24 -20.14 -19.07
C GLY A 49 -5.23 -20.39 -17.95
N ARG A 50 -5.10 -19.46 -17.00
CA ARG A 50 -4.22 -19.52 -15.83
C ARG A 50 -5.02 -19.34 -14.56
N ASP A 51 -4.47 -19.80 -13.41
CA ASP A 51 -5.06 -19.54 -12.11
C ASP A 51 -4.00 -19.03 -11.12
N TYR A 52 -4.48 -18.57 -9.97
CA TYR A 52 -3.62 -18.16 -8.85
C TYR A 52 -2.73 -19.34 -8.44
N GLY A 53 -1.42 -19.06 -8.34
CA GLY A 53 -0.41 -20.08 -8.03
C GLY A 53 0.32 -20.66 -9.25
N ASP A 54 -0.13 -20.39 -10.48
CA ASP A 54 0.54 -20.85 -11.71
C ASP A 54 1.83 -20.09 -12.02
N CYS A 55 2.05 -18.93 -11.40
CA CYS A 55 3.22 -18.10 -11.60
C CYS A 55 3.84 -17.74 -10.24
N ASP A 56 5.17 -17.57 -10.25
CA ASP A 56 5.89 -17.09 -9.09
C ASP A 56 5.48 -15.67 -8.73
N ALA A 57 5.52 -15.35 -7.43
CA ALA A 57 5.24 -14.03 -6.89
C ALA A 57 6.28 -13.67 -5.82
N HIS A 58 6.55 -12.37 -5.66
CA HIS A 58 7.41 -11.89 -4.58
C HIS A 58 6.63 -11.78 -3.26
N ASN A 59 7.34 -11.85 -2.14
CA ASN A 59 6.76 -11.84 -0.79
C ASN A 59 7.05 -10.54 -0.02
N GLY A 60 7.46 -9.48 -0.72
CA GLY A 60 7.98 -8.26 -0.09
C GLY A 60 7.02 -7.57 0.89
N LEU A 61 5.70 -7.60 0.63
CA LEU A 61 4.68 -7.09 1.55
C LEU A 61 4.69 -7.85 2.87
N TRP A 62 4.70 -9.18 2.81
CA TRP A 62 4.70 -10.02 4.00
C TRP A 62 5.99 -9.90 4.79
N GLU A 63 7.14 -9.88 4.11
CA GLU A 63 8.45 -9.67 4.75
C GLU A 63 8.53 -8.34 5.51
N MET A 64 7.96 -7.25 4.96
CA MET A 64 7.88 -5.97 5.66
C MET A 64 6.93 -6.06 6.86
N ALA A 65 5.84 -6.79 6.72
CA ALA A 65 4.91 -7.01 7.82
C ALA A 65 5.53 -7.80 8.98
N GLU A 66 6.37 -8.79 8.69
CA GLU A 66 7.14 -9.51 9.70
C GLU A 66 8.15 -8.59 10.40
N LYS A 67 8.90 -7.78 9.65
CA LYS A 67 9.85 -6.80 10.20
C LYS A 67 9.18 -5.79 11.12
N THR A 68 7.96 -5.37 10.82
CA THR A 68 7.18 -4.38 11.57
C THR A 68 6.17 -4.99 12.54
N ALA A 69 6.22 -6.30 12.79
CA ALA A 69 5.25 -7.00 13.63
C ALA A 69 5.23 -6.49 15.10
N HIS A 70 6.32 -5.88 15.54
CA HIS A 70 6.51 -5.38 16.90
C HIS A 70 5.98 -3.95 17.11
N SER A 71 5.71 -3.18 16.03
CA SER A 71 5.36 -1.76 16.10
C SER A 71 4.21 -1.42 15.15
N GLY A 72 3.10 -0.95 15.72
CA GLY A 72 1.97 -0.46 14.91
C GLY A 72 2.33 0.83 14.16
N LEU A 73 3.15 1.69 14.73
CA LEU A 73 3.65 2.91 14.09
C LEU A 73 4.43 2.57 12.80
N GLU A 74 5.43 1.70 12.91
CA GLU A 74 6.24 1.28 11.76
C GLU A 74 5.41 0.52 10.72
N ARG A 75 4.51 -0.37 11.15
CA ARG A 75 3.60 -1.10 10.28
C ARG A 75 2.76 -0.14 9.43
N MET A 76 2.14 0.87 10.04
CA MET A 76 1.30 1.84 9.34
C MET A 76 2.11 2.77 8.43
N ALA A 77 3.36 3.05 8.77
CA ALA A 77 4.26 3.81 7.92
C ALA A 77 4.74 3.02 6.69
N LEU A 78 5.13 1.75 6.87
CA LEU A 78 5.93 1.03 5.88
C LEU A 78 5.08 0.11 4.98
N VAL A 79 4.08 -0.56 5.50
CA VAL A 79 3.25 -1.45 4.67
C VAL A 79 2.30 -0.64 3.79
N PRO A 80 1.29 0.08 4.31
CA PRO A 80 0.35 0.80 3.43
C PRO A 80 0.98 2.01 2.74
N ARG A 81 1.83 2.81 3.42
CA ARG A 81 2.31 4.09 2.89
C ARG A 81 3.57 3.98 2.03
N VAL A 82 4.33 2.88 2.11
CA VAL A 82 5.49 2.65 1.24
C VAL A 82 5.18 1.57 0.23
N LEU A 83 4.84 0.36 0.66
CA LEU A 83 4.72 -0.78 -0.23
C LEU A 83 3.39 -0.81 -1.01
N GLU A 84 2.24 -0.65 -0.37
CA GLU A 84 0.94 -0.60 -1.07
C GLU A 84 0.80 0.69 -1.88
N ALA A 85 1.23 1.83 -1.33
CA ALA A 85 1.26 3.08 -2.07
C ALA A 85 2.11 3.03 -3.35
N ARG A 86 2.98 2.03 -3.53
CA ARG A 86 3.66 1.77 -4.80
C ARG A 86 2.65 1.45 -5.91
N GLY A 87 1.52 0.85 -5.58
CA GLY A 87 0.41 0.64 -6.51
C GLY A 87 -0.11 1.97 -7.10
N LEU A 88 -0.22 3.02 -6.29
CA LEU A 88 -0.63 4.36 -6.77
C LEU A 88 0.34 4.92 -7.81
N ASP A 89 1.62 4.60 -7.71
CA ASP A 89 2.67 5.11 -8.59
C ASP A 89 2.73 4.39 -9.93
N VAL A 90 2.61 3.05 -9.92
CA VAL A 90 2.89 2.22 -11.11
C VAL A 90 1.66 1.90 -11.94
N THR A 91 0.50 1.79 -11.30
CA THR A 91 -0.74 1.37 -11.96
C THR A 91 -1.19 2.30 -13.09
N PRO A 92 -1.05 3.64 -13.02
CA PRO A 92 -1.41 4.51 -14.14
C PRO A 92 -0.67 4.17 -15.44
N ALA A 93 0.64 3.91 -15.37
CA ALA A 93 1.43 3.52 -16.55
C ALA A 93 1.04 2.12 -17.08
N MET A 94 0.68 1.20 -16.18
CA MET A 94 0.18 -0.12 -16.56
C MET A 94 -1.14 -0.03 -17.31
N ILE A 95 -2.08 0.80 -16.85
CA ILE A 95 -3.38 1.06 -17.51
C ILE A 95 -3.16 1.59 -18.94
N VAL A 96 -2.30 2.61 -19.09
CA VAL A 96 -1.98 3.17 -20.41
C VAL A 96 -1.44 2.09 -21.35
N LYS A 97 -0.51 1.25 -20.87
CA LYS A 97 0.07 0.18 -21.66
C LYS A 97 -0.95 -0.89 -22.05
N LEU A 98 -1.85 -1.27 -21.14
CA LEU A 98 -2.90 -2.26 -21.41
C LEU A 98 -3.87 -1.76 -22.49
N ARG A 99 -4.27 -0.48 -22.42
CA ARG A 99 -5.11 0.13 -23.46
C ARG A 99 -4.43 0.18 -24.83
N GLN A 100 -3.11 0.42 -24.88
CA GLN A 100 -2.33 0.34 -26.13
C GLN A 100 -2.25 -1.08 -26.71
N LEU A 101 -2.50 -2.09 -25.90
CA LEU A 101 -2.55 -3.51 -26.28
C LEU A 101 -3.97 -4.02 -26.50
N ASP A 102 -4.98 -3.14 -26.53
CA ASP A 102 -6.41 -3.45 -26.65
C ASP A 102 -6.93 -4.37 -25.52
N ASP A 103 -6.27 -4.36 -24.33
CA ASP A 103 -6.73 -5.08 -23.14
C ASP A 103 -7.51 -4.15 -22.19
N ASP A 104 -8.64 -3.67 -22.65
CA ASP A 104 -9.53 -2.80 -21.88
C ASP A 104 -10.07 -3.49 -20.64
N ALA A 105 -10.34 -4.80 -20.70
CA ALA A 105 -10.87 -5.55 -19.57
C ALA A 105 -9.92 -5.57 -18.37
N THR A 106 -8.61 -5.72 -18.59
CA THR A 106 -7.62 -5.63 -17.51
C THR A 106 -7.43 -4.17 -17.05
N ALA A 107 -7.44 -3.22 -17.98
CA ALA A 107 -7.33 -1.80 -17.67
C ALA A 107 -8.45 -1.33 -16.73
N GLU A 108 -9.72 -1.70 -16.98
CA GLU A 108 -10.88 -1.35 -16.14
C GLU A 108 -10.78 -1.92 -14.72
N ILE A 109 -10.25 -3.15 -14.59
CA ILE A 109 -9.99 -3.74 -13.27
C ILE A 109 -8.94 -2.90 -12.52
N LEU A 110 -7.83 -2.57 -13.17
CA LEU A 110 -6.77 -1.77 -12.55
C LEU A 110 -7.22 -0.33 -12.22
N GLU A 111 -8.10 0.28 -13.03
CA GLU A 111 -8.70 1.58 -12.71
C GLU A 111 -9.57 1.51 -11.44
N THR A 112 -10.29 0.42 -11.25
CA THR A 112 -11.08 0.19 -10.05
C THR A 112 -10.19 0.04 -8.83
N ILE A 113 -9.18 -0.82 -8.92
CA ILE A 113 -8.20 -1.04 -7.85
C ILE A 113 -7.50 0.27 -7.49
N LEU A 114 -6.95 1.00 -8.48
CA LEU A 114 -6.25 2.27 -8.26
C LEU A 114 -7.10 3.29 -7.49
N ARG A 115 -8.38 3.41 -7.84
CA ARG A 115 -9.29 4.33 -7.16
C ARG A 115 -9.52 3.95 -5.70
N GLU A 116 -9.64 2.67 -5.39
CA GLU A 116 -9.91 2.16 -4.05
C GLU A 116 -8.65 2.14 -3.18
N GLU A 117 -7.48 1.88 -3.77
CA GLU A 117 -6.18 1.92 -3.11
C GLU A 117 -5.85 3.27 -2.46
N ILE A 118 -6.34 4.38 -3.01
CA ILE A 118 -6.20 5.70 -2.35
C ILE A 118 -6.81 5.64 -0.94
N GLY A 119 -7.96 4.97 -0.78
CA GLY A 119 -8.62 4.77 0.51
C GLY A 119 -7.83 3.90 1.48
N HIS A 120 -7.21 2.83 0.98
CA HIS A 120 -6.38 1.92 1.78
C HIS A 120 -5.14 2.62 2.32
N VAL A 121 -4.42 3.33 1.45
CA VAL A 121 -3.26 4.15 1.83
C VAL A 121 -3.67 5.30 2.77
N ALA A 122 -4.86 5.89 2.58
CA ALA A 122 -5.39 6.92 3.48
C ALA A 122 -5.69 6.35 4.87
N ALA A 123 -6.17 5.12 4.98
CA ALA A 123 -6.30 4.43 6.28
C ALA A 123 -4.93 4.28 6.95
N GLY A 124 -3.91 3.81 6.22
CA GLY A 124 -2.54 3.75 6.71
C GLY A 124 -2.02 5.11 7.19
N SER A 125 -2.25 6.18 6.42
CA SER A 125 -1.84 7.55 6.78
C SER A 125 -2.54 8.06 8.04
N ARG A 126 -3.83 7.76 8.20
CA ARG A 126 -4.59 8.11 9.40
C ARG A 126 -4.02 7.44 10.63
N TRP A 127 -3.79 6.13 10.56
CA TRP A 127 -3.34 5.35 11.71
C TRP A 127 -1.87 5.55 12.02
N PHE A 128 -1.03 5.85 11.04
CA PHE A 128 0.33 6.30 11.26
C PHE A 128 0.36 7.59 12.09
N ARG A 129 -0.42 8.61 11.72
CA ARG A 129 -0.53 9.85 12.50
C ARG A 129 -1.08 9.62 13.90
N TRP A 130 -2.09 8.76 14.02
CA TRP A 130 -2.64 8.40 15.34
C TRP A 130 -1.57 7.79 16.27
N TYR A 131 -0.72 6.91 15.73
CA TYR A 131 0.40 6.37 16.50
C TYR A 131 1.43 7.45 16.85
N CYS A 132 1.77 8.34 15.93
CA CYS A 132 2.68 9.45 16.19
C CYS A 132 2.15 10.34 17.33
N ASP A 133 0.87 10.73 17.29
CA ASP A 133 0.23 11.53 18.32
C ASP A 133 0.25 10.82 19.69
N ARG A 134 -0.05 9.53 19.69
CA ARG A 134 -0.05 8.70 20.91
C ARG A 134 1.34 8.57 21.53
N GLU A 135 2.38 8.49 20.69
CA GLU A 135 3.78 8.34 21.13
C GLU A 135 4.46 9.70 21.36
N GLY A 136 3.79 10.80 21.04
CA GLY A 136 4.31 12.17 21.23
C GLY A 136 5.46 12.51 20.25
N VAL A 137 5.44 11.95 19.04
CA VAL A 137 6.43 12.17 17.99
C VAL A 137 5.81 12.87 16.78
N GLU A 138 6.62 13.66 16.06
CA GLU A 138 6.17 14.34 14.84
C GLU A 138 6.16 13.37 13.64
N SER A 139 5.06 13.36 12.86
CA SER A 139 4.87 12.40 11.76
C SER A 139 5.89 12.57 10.64
N GLY A 140 6.20 13.80 10.21
CA GLY A 140 7.14 14.08 9.13
C GLY A 140 8.55 13.57 9.42
N PRO A 141 9.20 14.02 10.51
CA PRO A 141 10.52 13.51 10.92
C PRO A 141 10.54 11.99 11.14
N THR A 142 9.49 11.43 11.76
CA THR A 142 9.39 9.99 12.00
C THR A 142 9.31 9.22 10.68
N PHE A 143 8.50 9.67 9.74
CA PHE A 143 8.41 9.03 8.43
C PHE A 143 9.74 9.07 7.68
N ARG A 144 10.44 10.22 7.66
CA ARG A 144 11.79 10.32 7.06
C ARG A 144 12.78 9.34 7.69
N HIS A 145 12.79 9.22 9.02
CA HIS A 145 13.65 8.28 9.71
C HIS A 145 13.39 6.84 9.24
N LEU A 146 12.13 6.42 9.20
CA LEU A 146 11.73 5.09 8.75
C LEU A 146 12.07 4.83 7.28
N LEU A 147 11.93 5.84 6.42
CA LEU A 147 12.36 5.74 5.02
C LEU A 147 13.88 5.55 4.89
N ALA A 148 14.68 6.25 5.70
CA ALA A 148 16.13 6.09 5.69
C ALA A 148 16.56 4.69 6.16
N GLU A 149 15.85 4.12 7.14
CA GLU A 149 16.15 2.82 7.70
C GLU A 149 15.68 1.66 6.81
N TYR A 150 14.45 1.72 6.30
CA TYR A 150 13.80 0.61 5.61
C TYR A 150 13.61 0.83 4.10
N GLY A 151 13.84 2.05 3.58
CA GLY A 151 13.51 2.41 2.21
C GLY A 151 14.45 1.86 1.15
N ARG A 152 15.66 1.44 1.54
CA ARG A 152 16.64 0.90 0.60
C ARG A 152 16.13 -0.38 -0.06
N GLY A 153 16.10 -0.37 -1.39
CA GLY A 153 15.65 -1.51 -2.18
C GLY A 153 14.13 -1.67 -2.29
N VAL A 154 13.34 -0.77 -1.67
CA VAL A 154 11.85 -0.81 -1.73
C VAL A 154 11.22 0.52 -2.17
N LEU A 155 11.95 1.62 -2.04
CA LEU A 155 11.48 2.95 -2.42
C LEU A 155 12.05 3.37 -3.78
N TYR A 156 11.18 3.55 -4.77
CA TYR A 156 11.54 3.94 -6.14
C TYR A 156 10.55 4.95 -6.69
N GLY A 157 11.05 5.96 -7.43
CA GLY A 157 10.23 6.84 -8.25
C GLY A 157 9.91 6.23 -9.64
N PRO A 158 9.14 6.92 -10.47
CA PRO A 158 8.44 8.16 -10.12
C PRO A 158 7.27 7.96 -9.15
N PHE A 159 6.86 9.03 -8.46
CA PHE A 159 5.72 9.03 -7.54
C PHE A 159 4.51 9.73 -8.14
N ASN A 160 3.33 9.17 -7.93
CA ASN A 160 2.05 9.82 -8.21
C ASN A 160 1.69 10.75 -7.04
N LEU A 161 2.21 11.98 -7.07
CA LEU A 161 2.08 12.94 -5.96
C LEU A 161 0.61 13.28 -5.68
N ASP A 162 -0.23 13.39 -6.72
CA ASP A 162 -1.65 13.71 -6.56
C ASP A 162 -2.39 12.60 -5.82
N ALA A 163 -2.21 11.34 -6.21
CA ALA A 163 -2.82 10.20 -5.54
C ALA A 163 -2.31 10.03 -4.11
N ARG A 164 -1.01 10.24 -3.87
CA ARG A 164 -0.43 10.20 -2.53
C ARG A 164 -0.93 11.33 -1.65
N SER A 165 -1.06 12.55 -2.18
CA SER A 165 -1.68 13.67 -1.47
C SER A 165 -3.13 13.36 -1.10
N ALA A 166 -3.93 12.83 -2.04
CA ALA A 166 -5.29 12.36 -1.78
C ALA A 166 -5.36 11.24 -0.71
N ALA A 167 -4.32 10.41 -0.64
CA ALA A 167 -4.13 9.38 0.39
C ALA A 167 -3.57 9.93 1.71
N GLY A 168 -3.49 11.25 1.88
CA GLY A 168 -3.16 11.92 3.13
C GLY A 168 -1.67 12.11 3.41
N PHE A 169 -0.81 12.04 2.41
CA PHE A 169 0.57 12.50 2.59
C PHE A 169 0.62 14.02 2.66
N SER A 170 1.43 14.58 3.56
CA SER A 170 1.72 16.01 3.60
C SER A 170 2.74 16.38 2.52
N ASP A 171 2.80 17.68 2.16
CA ASP A 171 3.81 18.19 1.22
C ASP A 171 5.24 17.91 1.69
N GLU A 172 5.50 17.96 2.99
CA GLU A 172 6.78 17.61 3.60
C GLU A 172 7.12 16.12 3.41
N GLU A 173 6.15 15.24 3.61
CA GLU A 173 6.32 13.80 3.40
C GLU A 173 6.55 13.46 1.93
N LEU A 174 5.85 14.14 1.01
CA LEU A 174 6.05 13.98 -0.44
C LEU A 174 7.44 14.45 -0.89
N ALA A 175 7.91 15.59 -0.36
CA ALA A 175 9.27 16.06 -0.61
C ALA A 175 10.32 15.09 -0.05
N SER A 176 10.06 14.51 1.13
CA SER A 176 10.93 13.51 1.76
C SER A 176 11.06 12.22 0.93
N LEU A 177 9.97 11.75 0.32
CA LEU A 177 10.02 10.60 -0.60
C LEU A 177 10.97 10.85 -1.77
N GLN A 178 10.89 12.02 -2.38
CA GLN A 178 11.73 12.39 -3.53
C GLN A 178 13.20 12.54 -3.16
N SER A 179 13.51 13.19 -2.03
CA SER A 179 14.89 13.36 -1.57
C SER A 179 15.51 12.03 -1.14
N THR A 180 14.78 11.18 -0.42
CA THR A 180 15.28 9.88 0.03
C THR A 180 15.66 8.98 -1.16
N VAL A 181 14.86 8.96 -2.24
CA VAL A 181 15.23 8.19 -3.44
C VAL A 181 16.52 8.71 -4.04
N ALA A 182 16.73 10.03 -4.09
CA ALA A 182 17.96 10.61 -4.62
C ALA A 182 19.21 10.28 -3.77
N GLU A 183 19.03 10.06 -2.46
CA GLU A 183 20.12 9.69 -1.54
C GLU A 183 20.41 8.17 -1.53
N LEU A 184 19.44 7.35 -1.94
CA LEU A 184 19.58 5.88 -1.96
C LEU A 184 20.12 5.32 -3.28
N LEU A 185 20.14 6.13 -4.36
CA LEU A 185 20.73 5.81 -5.67
C LEU A 185 22.21 6.09 -5.73
#